data_44363e2af8dccae81fb15bd12f1c9f97
#
_entry.id   44363e2af8dccae81fb15bd12f1c9f97
#
_cell.length_a   1.000
_cell.length_b   1.000
_cell.length_c   1.000
_cell.angle_alpha   90.00
_cell.angle_beta   90.00
_cell.angle_gamma   90.00
#
_symmetry.space_group_name_H-M   'P 1'
#
loop_
_entity.id
_entity.type
_entity.pdbx_description
1 polymer ?
#
loop_
_entity_poly.entity_id
_entity_poly.type
_entity_poly.pdbx_seq_one_letter_code
_entity_poly.pdbx_strand_id
1 'polypeptide(L)'
;MIDGMKILASALLLAIPLLVPAQQSSNEEQVSRVIAYAQAYRAHLPSLECDETMLSQWVKNGKVKWEVKIQAILRESRDKSEPGGFRDDYTFKSVDGKPAKPHFKTPYFVYNVFANSLGIGETPRPACFNYRFTTLDDGRTLQFNIDSKPGVRDRSCKKIPDDYHKMMLIDTASGAVRHIERRVSPQFADNTLEIPNVTIDYAPQKLGDDTFWLPVRFEASDLNKEGRMIATYSNFHRYIGVVKIVP
;
A
#
# COMPACT_ATOMS: atom_id res chain seq x y z
N MET A 1 -57.33 -38.26 57.79
CA MET A 1 -56.74 -36.94 57.61
C MET A 1 -55.29 -37.16 57.23
N ILE A 2 -54.89 -37.07 55.99
CA ILE A 2 -53.52 -37.29 55.55
C ILE A 2 -53.18 -36.10 54.66
N ASP A 3 -52.27 -35.27 55.14
CA ASP A 3 -51.76 -34.08 54.53
C ASP A 3 -50.89 -34.40 53.32
N GLY A 4 -51.23 -33.78 52.21
CA GLY A 4 -50.49 -33.90 50.95
C GLY A 4 -49.30 -32.92 50.87
N MET A 5 -48.10 -33.44 50.88
CA MET A 5 -46.85 -32.70 50.71
C MET A 5 -46.58 -32.47 49.20
N LYS A 6 -46.75 -31.25 48.72
CA LYS A 6 -46.38 -30.84 47.36
C LYS A 6 -44.89 -30.61 47.28
N ILE A 7 -44.22 -31.47 46.53
CA ILE A 7 -42.80 -31.29 46.14
C ILE A 7 -42.74 -30.38 44.90
N LEU A 8 -42.23 -29.14 45.07
CA LEU A 8 -41.88 -28.23 43.99
C LEU A 8 -40.47 -28.62 43.47
N ALA A 9 -40.45 -29.24 42.29
CA ALA A 9 -39.19 -29.48 41.58
C ALA A 9 -38.80 -28.21 40.82
N SER A 10 -37.83 -27.44 41.32
CA SER A 10 -37.21 -26.32 40.60
C SER A 10 -36.21 -26.86 39.59
N ALA A 11 -36.56 -26.81 38.31
CA ALA A 11 -35.63 -27.09 37.19
C ALA A 11 -34.67 -25.90 37.02
N LEU A 12 -33.44 -26.08 37.44
CA LEU A 12 -32.34 -25.13 37.22
C LEU A 12 -31.84 -25.31 35.79
N LEU A 13 -32.31 -24.48 34.86
CA LEU A 13 -31.77 -24.39 33.48
C LEU A 13 -30.37 -23.76 33.55
N LEU A 14 -29.32 -24.57 33.51
CA LEU A 14 -27.94 -24.16 33.28
C LEU A 14 -27.82 -23.70 31.82
N ALA A 15 -27.85 -22.38 31.60
CA ALA A 15 -27.47 -21.76 30.33
C ALA A 15 -25.95 -21.91 30.19
N ILE A 16 -25.49 -22.91 29.45
CA ILE A 16 -24.09 -23.03 29.01
C ILE A 16 -23.88 -22.00 27.90
N PRO A 17 -23.02 -20.98 28.08
CA PRO A 17 -22.66 -20.10 27.02
C PRO A 17 -21.92 -20.94 25.98
N LEU A 18 -22.52 -21.12 24.81
CA LEU A 18 -21.86 -21.62 23.61
C LEU A 18 -20.78 -20.58 23.25
N LEU A 19 -19.56 -20.77 23.77
CA LEU A 19 -18.35 -20.17 23.26
C LEU A 19 -18.19 -20.70 21.82
N VAL A 20 -18.76 -20.00 20.86
CA VAL A 20 -18.43 -20.19 19.45
C VAL A 20 -16.96 -19.82 19.34
N PRO A 21 -16.04 -20.75 19.05
CA PRO A 21 -14.66 -20.39 18.81
C PRO A 21 -14.68 -19.40 17.62
N ALA A 22 -14.18 -18.20 17.83
CA ALA A 22 -13.92 -17.26 16.76
C ALA A 22 -12.97 -18.00 15.80
N GLN A 23 -13.51 -18.44 14.66
CA GLN A 23 -12.82 -19.26 13.69
C GLN A 23 -11.73 -18.39 13.10
N GLN A 24 -10.50 -18.59 13.55
CA GLN A 24 -9.32 -17.89 13.07
C GLN A 24 -9.18 -18.26 11.59
N SER A 25 -9.51 -17.31 10.70
CA SER A 25 -9.41 -17.53 9.27
C SER A 25 -8.01 -18.02 8.92
N SER A 26 -7.91 -19.00 8.04
CA SER A 26 -6.62 -19.56 7.63
C SER A 26 -5.76 -18.47 6.99
N ASN A 27 -4.44 -18.58 7.09
CA ASN A 27 -3.52 -17.64 6.44
C ASN A 27 -3.82 -17.50 4.95
N GLU A 28 -4.23 -18.56 4.27
CA GLU A 28 -4.58 -18.56 2.85
C GLU A 28 -5.81 -17.69 2.55
N GLU A 29 -6.84 -17.77 3.41
CA GLU A 29 -8.03 -16.94 3.29
C GLU A 29 -7.70 -15.47 3.47
N GLN A 30 -6.86 -15.14 4.46
CA GLN A 30 -6.41 -13.75 4.70
C GLN A 30 -5.57 -13.22 3.54
N VAL A 31 -4.64 -14.01 2.99
CA VAL A 31 -3.88 -13.66 1.78
C VAL A 31 -4.83 -13.37 0.61
N SER A 32 -5.82 -14.24 0.40
CA SER A 32 -6.80 -14.07 -0.67
C SER A 32 -7.62 -12.79 -0.53
N ARG A 33 -8.01 -12.44 0.70
CA ARG A 33 -8.72 -11.16 0.99
C ARG A 33 -7.86 -9.94 0.68
N VAL A 34 -6.59 -9.94 1.07
CA VAL A 34 -5.67 -8.82 0.80
C VAL A 34 -5.45 -8.64 -0.71
N ILE A 35 -5.31 -9.74 -1.44
CA ILE A 35 -5.17 -9.71 -2.90
C ILE A 35 -6.45 -9.19 -3.55
N ALA A 36 -7.62 -9.68 -3.13
CA ALA A 36 -8.90 -9.21 -3.63
C ALA A 36 -9.09 -7.70 -3.37
N TYR A 37 -8.68 -7.21 -2.20
CA TYR A 37 -8.68 -5.78 -1.90
C TYR A 37 -7.79 -5.00 -2.86
N ALA A 38 -6.55 -5.45 -3.09
CA ALA A 38 -5.63 -4.77 -3.98
C ALA A 38 -6.12 -4.73 -5.44
N GLN A 39 -6.73 -5.83 -5.90
CA GLN A 39 -7.36 -5.91 -7.22
C GLN A 39 -8.56 -4.96 -7.31
N ALA A 40 -9.44 -4.97 -6.29
CA ALA A 40 -10.59 -4.08 -6.23
C ALA A 40 -10.16 -2.60 -6.16
N TYR A 41 -9.17 -2.26 -5.35
CA TYR A 41 -8.60 -0.91 -5.28
C TYR A 41 -8.20 -0.44 -6.68
N ARG A 42 -7.37 -1.22 -7.38
CA ARG A 42 -6.89 -0.88 -8.72
C ARG A 42 -8.03 -0.82 -9.73
N ALA A 43 -9.01 -1.73 -9.65
CA ALA A 43 -10.15 -1.76 -10.56
C ALA A 43 -11.09 -0.56 -10.37
N HIS A 44 -11.22 -0.03 -9.16
CA HIS A 44 -12.15 1.05 -8.84
C HIS A 44 -11.48 2.42 -8.66
N LEU A 45 -10.14 2.48 -8.59
CA LEU A 45 -9.41 3.75 -8.49
C LEU A 45 -9.84 4.65 -9.66
N PRO A 46 -10.48 5.80 -9.40
CA PRO A 46 -10.86 6.72 -10.47
C PRO A 46 -9.64 7.47 -10.99
N SER A 47 -9.78 8.11 -12.14
CA SER A 47 -8.83 9.17 -12.50
C SER A 47 -8.94 10.30 -11.47
N LEU A 48 -7.80 10.78 -11.00
CA LEU A 48 -7.73 11.78 -9.94
C LEU A 48 -6.68 12.85 -10.23
N GLU A 49 -6.85 13.99 -9.57
CA GLU A 49 -5.87 15.07 -9.52
C GLU A 49 -5.60 15.40 -8.04
N CYS A 50 -4.36 15.68 -7.71
CA CYS A 50 -3.97 16.14 -6.37
C CYS A 50 -2.78 17.09 -6.41
N ASP A 51 -2.61 17.88 -5.36
CA ASP A 51 -1.37 18.62 -5.12
C ASP A 51 -0.31 17.68 -4.57
N GLU A 52 0.90 17.74 -5.13
CA GLU A 52 2.07 17.03 -4.65
C GLU A 52 3.15 18.01 -4.19
N THR A 53 3.68 17.78 -3.00
CA THR A 53 4.93 18.39 -2.54
C THR A 53 5.97 17.31 -2.39
N MET A 54 7.06 17.42 -3.13
CA MET A 54 8.12 16.43 -3.20
C MET A 54 9.44 17.00 -2.75
N LEU A 55 10.18 16.23 -1.99
CA LEU A 55 11.58 16.45 -1.65
C LEU A 55 12.40 15.35 -2.30
N SER A 56 13.26 15.71 -3.25
CA SER A 56 14.17 14.79 -3.92
C SER A 56 15.60 15.07 -3.45
N GLN A 57 16.29 14.02 -3.00
CA GLN A 57 17.60 14.14 -2.36
C GLN A 57 18.62 13.19 -2.95
N TRP A 58 19.86 13.64 -3.01
CA TRP A 58 21.03 12.80 -3.14
C TRP A 58 21.82 12.81 -1.84
N VAL A 59 22.05 11.63 -1.27
CA VAL A 59 22.68 11.41 0.02
C VAL A 59 23.97 10.66 -0.19
N LYS A 60 25.08 11.11 0.40
CA LYS A 60 26.36 10.40 0.38
C LYS A 60 26.96 10.36 1.77
N ASN A 61 27.31 9.17 2.23
CA ASN A 61 27.83 8.94 3.59
C ASN A 61 26.89 9.53 4.68
N GLY A 62 25.59 9.32 4.53
CA GLY A 62 24.56 9.82 5.47
C GLY A 62 24.31 11.32 5.43
N LYS A 63 24.98 12.07 4.54
CA LYS A 63 24.81 13.53 4.42
C LYS A 63 24.15 13.89 3.11
N VAL A 64 23.12 14.74 3.16
CA VAL A 64 22.49 15.31 1.97
C VAL A 64 23.52 16.17 1.23
N LYS A 65 23.75 15.86 -0.03
CA LYS A 65 24.68 16.56 -0.92
C LYS A 65 23.96 17.45 -1.91
N TRP A 66 22.79 17.05 -2.32
CA TRP A 66 21.94 17.81 -3.21
C TRP A 66 20.47 17.53 -2.87
N GLU A 67 19.66 18.57 -2.85
CA GLU A 67 18.25 18.51 -2.51
C GLU A 67 17.48 19.46 -3.42
N VAL A 68 16.30 19.04 -3.83
CA VAL A 68 15.37 19.84 -4.63
C VAL A 68 13.97 19.66 -4.05
N LYS A 69 13.31 20.77 -3.75
CA LYS A 69 11.91 20.81 -3.35
C LYS A 69 11.04 21.16 -4.55
N ILE A 70 10.07 20.30 -4.86
CA ILE A 70 9.19 20.42 -6.03
C ILE A 70 7.74 20.53 -5.55
N GLN A 71 6.98 21.43 -6.16
CA GLN A 71 5.53 21.46 -6.06
C GLN A 71 4.92 21.20 -7.43
N ALA A 72 3.99 20.29 -7.50
CA ALA A 72 3.33 19.88 -8.74
C ALA A 72 1.84 19.64 -8.52
N ILE A 73 1.09 19.61 -9.61
CA ILE A 73 -0.18 18.90 -9.70
C ILE A 73 0.13 17.56 -10.34
N LEU A 74 -0.25 16.49 -9.68
CA LEU A 74 -0.25 15.14 -10.22
C LEU A 74 -1.65 14.81 -10.70
N ARG A 75 -1.76 14.33 -11.95
CA ARG A 75 -2.96 13.73 -12.52
C ARG A 75 -2.68 12.27 -12.81
N GLU A 76 -3.39 11.39 -12.16
CA GLU A 76 -3.38 9.99 -12.52
C GLU A 76 -4.64 9.66 -13.30
N SER A 77 -4.49 9.16 -14.51
CA SER A 77 -5.60 8.81 -15.41
C SER A 77 -5.52 7.36 -15.86
N ARG A 78 -6.68 6.75 -16.08
CA ARG A 78 -6.73 5.40 -16.66
C ARG A 78 -6.26 5.48 -18.11
N ASP A 79 -5.26 4.67 -18.43
CA ASP A 79 -4.74 4.52 -19.80
C ASP A 79 -4.43 3.04 -20.07
N LYS A 80 -5.24 2.42 -20.93
CA LYS A 80 -5.08 1.00 -21.29
C LYS A 80 -3.80 0.71 -22.09
N SER A 81 -3.16 1.72 -22.65
CA SER A 81 -1.90 1.58 -23.40
C SER A 81 -0.69 1.49 -22.48
N GLU A 82 -0.82 1.95 -21.22
CA GLU A 82 0.26 1.93 -20.25
C GLU A 82 0.37 0.58 -19.52
N PRO A 83 1.59 0.12 -19.27
CA PRO A 83 1.84 -1.03 -18.39
C PRO A 83 1.28 -0.74 -17.00
N GLY A 84 0.18 -1.33 -16.64
CA GLY A 84 -0.45 -1.02 -15.37
C GLY A 84 -1.81 -0.37 -15.49
N GLY A 85 -2.16 0.13 -16.68
CA GLY A 85 -3.47 0.71 -16.98
C GLY A 85 -3.69 2.11 -16.44
N PHE A 86 -2.61 2.80 -16.06
CA PHE A 86 -2.64 4.18 -15.55
C PHE A 86 -1.44 4.97 -16.05
N ARG A 87 -1.65 6.27 -16.24
CA ARG A 87 -0.64 7.25 -16.63
C ARG A 87 -0.63 8.42 -15.67
N ASP A 88 0.58 8.80 -15.26
CA ASP A 88 0.85 10.00 -14.47
C ASP A 88 1.22 11.16 -15.38
N ASP A 89 0.49 12.27 -15.25
CA ASP A 89 0.81 13.54 -15.89
C ASP A 89 1.14 14.58 -14.79
N TYR A 90 2.32 15.17 -14.87
CA TYR A 90 2.79 16.17 -13.92
C TYR A 90 2.74 17.57 -14.50
N THR A 91 2.13 18.49 -13.78
CA THR A 91 2.25 19.93 -14.00
C THR A 91 3.09 20.53 -12.89
N PHE A 92 4.40 20.68 -13.15
CA PHE A 92 5.33 21.25 -12.17
C PHE A 92 5.09 22.75 -12.02
N LYS A 93 4.79 23.19 -10.78
CA LYS A 93 4.50 24.58 -10.44
C LYS A 93 5.75 25.32 -9.99
N SER A 94 6.50 24.72 -9.08
CA SER A 94 7.73 25.36 -8.57
C SER A 94 8.82 24.34 -8.27
N VAL A 95 10.06 24.80 -8.36
CA VAL A 95 11.29 24.10 -7.97
C VAL A 95 12.08 25.05 -7.07
N ASP A 96 12.32 24.65 -5.82
CA ASP A 96 12.96 25.46 -4.77
C ASP A 96 12.30 26.85 -4.63
N GLY A 97 10.96 26.87 -4.66
CA GLY A 97 10.15 28.09 -4.52
C GLY A 97 10.15 29.02 -5.74
N LYS A 98 10.83 28.67 -6.83
CA LYS A 98 10.82 29.43 -8.10
C LYS A 98 9.94 28.73 -9.13
N PRO A 99 9.32 29.45 -10.07
CA PRO A 99 8.58 28.82 -11.16
C PRO A 99 9.38 27.72 -11.85
N ALA A 100 8.75 26.56 -12.06
CA ALA A 100 9.42 25.43 -12.70
C ALA A 100 9.85 25.77 -14.13
N LYS A 101 11.08 25.46 -14.46
CA LYS A 101 11.59 25.58 -15.84
C LYS A 101 11.42 24.24 -16.56
N PRO A 102 11.22 24.25 -17.89
CA PRO A 102 11.31 23.02 -18.66
C PRO A 102 12.65 22.32 -18.40
N HIS A 103 12.63 21.01 -18.26
CA HIS A 103 13.84 20.19 -18.09
C HIS A 103 14.69 20.48 -16.86
N PHE A 104 14.07 20.82 -15.71
CA PHE A 104 14.80 20.82 -14.45
C PHE A 104 15.29 19.41 -14.07
N LYS A 105 16.37 19.33 -13.30
CA LYS A 105 16.95 18.07 -12.85
C LYS A 105 16.52 17.75 -11.42
N THR A 106 16.28 16.47 -11.16
CA THR A 106 16.03 15.94 -9.81
C THR A 106 17.06 14.87 -9.49
N PRO A 107 17.50 14.75 -8.24
CA PRO A 107 18.38 13.66 -7.81
C PRO A 107 17.73 12.28 -7.98
N TYR A 108 16.46 12.18 -7.63
CA TYR A 108 15.72 10.90 -7.64
C TYR A 108 14.22 11.14 -7.82
N PHE A 109 13.55 10.31 -8.60
CA PHE A 109 12.12 10.43 -8.90
C PHE A 109 11.48 9.05 -9.09
N VAL A 110 10.29 8.85 -8.52
CA VAL A 110 9.49 7.63 -8.68
C VAL A 110 8.12 7.99 -9.24
N TYR A 111 7.70 7.28 -10.26
CA TYR A 111 6.41 7.46 -10.94
C TYR A 111 5.38 6.40 -10.52
N ASN A 112 4.11 6.62 -10.89
CA ASN A 112 2.99 5.68 -10.74
C ASN A 112 2.79 5.22 -9.28
N VAL A 113 2.84 6.17 -8.34
CA VAL A 113 2.75 5.86 -6.92
C VAL A 113 1.36 5.30 -6.58
N PHE A 114 0.26 5.89 -7.08
CA PHE A 114 -1.10 5.50 -6.71
C PHE A 114 -1.48 4.13 -7.27
N ALA A 115 -1.33 3.93 -8.58
CA ALA A 115 -1.71 2.68 -9.23
C ALA A 115 -0.90 1.47 -8.75
N ASN A 116 0.38 1.70 -8.44
CA ASN A 116 1.32 0.64 -8.07
C ASN A 116 1.58 0.56 -6.57
N SER A 117 0.99 1.45 -5.77
CA SER A 117 1.29 1.60 -4.34
C SER A 117 1.06 0.31 -3.55
N LEU A 118 -0.02 -0.41 -3.79
CA LEU A 118 -0.29 -1.64 -3.08
C LEU A 118 0.69 -2.75 -3.45
N GLY A 119 1.22 -2.74 -4.71
CA GLY A 119 2.36 -3.57 -5.15
C GLY A 119 2.29 -5.05 -4.76
N ILE A 120 1.07 -5.56 -4.56
CA ILE A 120 0.83 -6.98 -4.36
C ILE A 120 0.74 -7.55 -5.77
N GLY A 121 1.67 -8.43 -6.11
CA GLY A 121 1.60 -9.15 -7.38
C GLY A 121 0.22 -9.77 -7.54
N GLU A 122 -0.27 -9.81 -8.75
CA GLU A 122 -1.63 -10.26 -9.10
C GLU A 122 -1.95 -11.68 -8.61
N THR A 123 -0.92 -12.43 -8.20
CA THR A 123 -1.06 -13.82 -7.76
C THR A 123 -0.19 -14.08 -6.53
N PRO A 124 -0.73 -14.77 -5.50
CA PRO A 124 0.07 -15.29 -4.42
C PRO A 124 1.19 -16.17 -4.99
N ARG A 125 2.39 -15.98 -4.48
CA ARG A 125 3.55 -16.82 -4.85
C ARG A 125 4.06 -17.58 -3.62
N PRO A 126 3.29 -18.56 -3.12
CA PRO A 126 3.67 -19.29 -1.89
C PRO A 126 4.97 -20.07 -2.07
N ALA A 127 5.37 -20.38 -3.31
CA ALA A 127 6.68 -20.94 -3.58
C ALA A 127 7.83 -19.98 -3.23
N CYS A 128 7.61 -18.66 -3.39
CA CYS A 128 8.63 -17.62 -3.24
C CYS A 128 8.59 -16.92 -1.88
N PHE A 129 7.42 -16.87 -1.23
CA PHE A 129 7.20 -16.05 -0.04
C PHE A 129 6.59 -16.84 1.12
N ASN A 130 6.96 -16.43 2.33
CA ASN A 130 6.26 -16.74 3.55
C ASN A 130 5.28 -15.59 3.85
N TYR A 131 4.05 -15.92 4.20
CA TYR A 131 3.00 -14.99 4.57
C TYR A 131 2.66 -15.18 6.04
N ARG A 132 2.67 -14.08 6.81
CA ARG A 132 2.33 -14.09 8.23
C ARG A 132 1.38 -12.95 8.56
N PHE A 133 0.34 -13.27 9.35
CA PHE A 133 -0.59 -12.30 9.89
C PHE A 133 -0.48 -12.24 11.40
N THR A 134 -0.55 -11.04 11.93
CA THR A 134 -0.56 -10.77 13.36
C THR A 134 -1.59 -9.68 13.65
N THR A 135 -2.56 -9.95 14.48
CA THR A 135 -3.46 -8.90 15.00
C THR A 135 -2.70 -8.11 16.05
N LEU A 136 -2.65 -6.80 15.90
CA LEU A 136 -1.99 -5.92 16.85
C LEU A 136 -2.87 -5.70 18.10
N ASP A 137 -2.27 -5.17 19.17
CA ASP A 137 -2.89 -5.02 20.50
C ASP A 137 -4.16 -4.16 20.51
N ASP A 138 -4.34 -3.29 19.50
CA ASP A 138 -5.55 -2.49 19.33
C ASP A 138 -6.78 -3.32 18.85
N GLY A 139 -6.58 -4.58 18.45
CA GLY A 139 -7.59 -5.47 17.87
C GLY A 139 -8.19 -4.98 16.55
N ARG A 140 -7.78 -3.80 16.07
CA ARG A 140 -8.32 -3.12 14.87
C ARG A 140 -7.35 -3.13 13.72
N THR A 141 -6.10 -3.48 13.96
CA THR A 141 -5.05 -3.50 12.95
C THR A 141 -4.52 -4.90 12.76
N LEU A 142 -4.53 -5.36 11.52
CA LEU A 142 -3.90 -6.60 11.10
C LEU A 142 -2.57 -6.25 10.42
N GLN A 143 -1.48 -6.77 10.96
CA GLN A 143 -0.17 -6.68 10.32
C GLN A 143 0.03 -7.89 9.40
N PHE A 144 0.28 -7.65 8.13
CA PHE A 144 0.58 -8.65 7.12
C PHE A 144 2.04 -8.54 6.69
N ASN A 145 2.82 -9.58 6.92
CA ASN A 145 4.22 -9.66 6.54
C ASN A 145 4.40 -10.64 5.38
N ILE A 146 5.21 -10.24 4.42
CA ILE A 146 5.59 -10.99 3.22
C ILE A 146 7.12 -11.03 3.20
N ASP A 147 7.69 -12.20 3.48
CA ASP A 147 9.13 -12.41 3.51
C ASP A 147 9.53 -13.36 2.37
N SER A 148 10.62 -13.08 1.67
CA SER A 148 11.17 -14.05 0.71
C SER A 148 11.58 -15.35 1.40
N LYS A 149 11.53 -16.44 0.66
CA LYS A 149 12.07 -17.74 1.09
C LYS A 149 13.51 -17.83 0.59
N PRO A 150 14.51 -17.82 1.48
CA PRO A 150 15.91 -17.89 1.07
C PRO A 150 16.23 -19.18 0.33
N GLY A 151 17.08 -19.11 -0.69
CA GLY A 151 17.60 -20.27 -1.39
C GLY A 151 16.61 -21.03 -2.27
N VAL A 152 15.44 -20.47 -2.57
CA VAL A 152 14.46 -21.09 -3.45
C VAL A 152 14.98 -21.13 -4.89
N ARG A 153 15.08 -22.35 -5.46
CA ARG A 153 15.56 -22.57 -6.83
C ARG A 153 14.51 -22.43 -7.92
N ASP A 154 13.25 -22.15 -7.56
CA ASP A 154 12.19 -21.97 -8.53
C ASP A 154 12.52 -20.78 -9.46
N ARG A 155 12.34 -21.00 -10.78
CA ARG A 155 12.64 -19.97 -11.80
C ARG A 155 11.77 -18.73 -11.64
N SER A 156 10.55 -18.87 -11.13
CA SER A 156 9.63 -17.75 -10.87
C SER A 156 10.11 -16.85 -9.72
N CYS A 157 10.97 -17.36 -8.83
CA CYS A 157 11.51 -16.66 -7.68
C CYS A 157 12.88 -16.01 -7.92
N LYS A 158 13.55 -16.31 -9.04
CA LYS A 158 14.94 -15.88 -9.31
C LYS A 158 15.20 -14.37 -9.23
N LYS A 159 14.17 -13.57 -9.43
CA LYS A 159 14.27 -12.11 -9.38
C LYS A 159 13.90 -11.52 -8.02
N ILE A 160 13.59 -12.37 -7.04
CA ILE A 160 13.22 -11.93 -5.70
C ILE A 160 14.46 -12.00 -4.83
N PRO A 161 14.91 -10.89 -4.22
CA PRO A 161 16.02 -10.90 -3.28
C PRO A 161 15.73 -11.80 -2.07
N ASP A 162 16.74 -12.50 -1.57
CA ASP A 162 16.60 -13.41 -0.43
C ASP A 162 16.18 -12.70 0.87
N ASP A 163 16.40 -11.40 0.96
CA ASP A 163 16.04 -10.55 2.10
C ASP A 163 14.87 -9.58 1.81
N TYR A 164 14.09 -9.87 0.77
CA TYR A 164 12.89 -9.09 0.51
C TYR A 164 11.93 -9.20 1.69
N HIS A 165 11.57 -8.05 2.22
CA HIS A 165 10.56 -7.90 3.26
C HIS A 165 9.54 -6.86 2.87
N LYS A 166 8.25 -7.18 3.03
CA LYS A 166 7.15 -6.23 2.92
C LYS A 166 6.21 -6.41 4.10
N MET A 167 5.87 -5.30 4.74
CA MET A 167 4.89 -5.23 5.79
C MET A 167 3.73 -4.33 5.37
N MET A 168 2.51 -4.74 5.69
CA MET A 168 1.30 -3.93 5.47
C MET A 168 0.50 -3.87 6.76
N LEU A 169 0.00 -2.70 7.13
CA LEU A 169 -0.99 -2.52 8.17
C LEU A 169 -2.37 -2.36 7.53
N ILE A 170 -3.31 -3.19 7.95
CA ILE A 170 -4.64 -3.30 7.37
C ILE A 170 -5.68 -3.04 8.46
N ASP A 171 -6.62 -2.17 8.19
CA ASP A 171 -7.77 -1.95 9.05
C ASP A 171 -8.71 -3.16 9.00
N THR A 172 -8.97 -3.79 10.15
CA THR A 172 -9.77 -5.03 10.20
C THR A 172 -11.24 -4.83 9.84
N ALA A 173 -11.78 -3.64 10.07
CA ALA A 173 -13.19 -3.34 9.81
C ALA A 173 -13.46 -3.07 8.33
N SER A 174 -12.59 -2.29 7.67
CA SER A 174 -12.74 -1.90 6.27
C SER A 174 -11.95 -2.77 5.30
N GLY A 175 -10.94 -3.51 5.78
CA GLY A 175 -9.96 -4.20 4.94
C GLY A 175 -8.97 -3.24 4.26
N ALA A 176 -9.05 -1.95 4.53
CA ALA A 176 -8.22 -0.95 3.88
C ALA A 176 -6.77 -1.01 4.34
N VAL A 177 -5.85 -0.89 3.41
CA VAL A 177 -4.43 -0.75 3.71
C VAL A 177 -4.16 0.67 4.21
N ARG A 178 -3.55 0.80 5.39
CA ARG A 178 -3.21 2.06 6.05
C ARG A 178 -1.75 2.43 5.91
N HIS A 179 -0.88 1.42 5.81
CA HIS A 179 0.55 1.60 5.74
C HIS A 179 1.20 0.45 4.99
N ILE A 180 2.23 0.76 4.23
CA ILE A 180 3.11 -0.22 3.59
C ILE A 180 4.55 0.15 3.87
N GLU A 181 5.34 -0.84 4.22
CA GLU A 181 6.79 -0.76 4.26
C GLU A 181 7.37 -1.91 3.43
N ARG A 182 8.31 -1.60 2.54
CA ARG A 182 9.06 -2.59 1.76
C ARG A 182 10.54 -2.30 1.87
N ARG A 183 11.31 -3.33 2.20
CA ARG A 183 12.76 -3.27 2.36
C ARG A 183 13.43 -4.37 1.56
N VAL A 184 14.56 -4.01 0.97
CA VAL A 184 15.48 -4.91 0.27
C VAL A 184 16.89 -4.45 0.57
N SER A 185 17.79 -5.37 0.85
CA SER A 185 19.19 -5.04 1.11
C SER A 185 19.98 -4.81 -0.18
N PRO A 186 20.93 -3.85 -0.19
CA PRO A 186 21.74 -3.54 -1.37
C PRO A 186 22.54 -4.72 -1.91
N GLN A 187 22.98 -5.63 -1.04
CA GLN A 187 23.83 -6.77 -1.42
C GLN A 187 23.14 -7.79 -2.34
N PHE A 188 21.80 -7.79 -2.37
CA PHE A 188 20.99 -8.67 -3.23
C PHE A 188 20.32 -7.93 -4.38
N ALA A 189 20.58 -6.64 -4.49
CA ALA A 189 20.13 -5.86 -5.62
C ALA A 189 20.94 -6.23 -6.85
N ASP A 190 20.51 -7.25 -7.56
CA ASP A 190 20.83 -7.34 -8.97
C ASP A 190 20.30 -6.05 -9.63
N ASN A 191 21.15 -5.36 -10.39
CA ASN A 191 20.85 -4.09 -11.07
C ASN A 191 19.58 -4.12 -11.97
N THR A 192 18.92 -5.28 -12.05
CA THR A 192 17.66 -5.49 -12.77
C THR A 192 16.41 -5.23 -11.94
N LEU A 193 16.53 -5.05 -10.61
CA LEU A 193 15.39 -4.76 -9.73
C LEU A 193 15.32 -3.26 -9.46
N GLU A 194 14.55 -2.56 -10.27
CA GLU A 194 14.14 -1.17 -10.04
C GLU A 194 13.19 -1.01 -8.84
N ILE A 195 13.33 -1.87 -7.82
CA ILE A 195 12.42 -1.88 -6.68
C ILE A 195 13.07 -1.13 -5.52
N PRO A 196 12.75 0.16 -5.32
CA PRO A 196 13.30 0.91 -4.20
C PRO A 196 12.76 0.40 -2.86
N ASN A 197 13.46 0.72 -1.78
CA ASN A 197 12.86 0.69 -0.46
C ASN A 197 11.74 1.73 -0.41
N VAL A 198 10.58 1.36 0.12
CA VAL A 198 9.39 2.20 0.04
C VAL A 198 8.66 2.20 1.37
N THR A 199 8.17 3.37 1.78
CA THR A 199 7.19 3.53 2.85
C THR A 199 6.02 4.35 2.30
N ILE A 200 4.79 3.90 2.52
CA ILE A 200 3.58 4.59 2.04
C ILE A 200 2.56 4.65 3.17
N ASP A 201 2.08 5.84 3.48
CA ASP A 201 0.97 6.05 4.39
C ASP A 201 -0.29 6.38 3.59
N TYR A 202 -1.40 5.76 3.96
CA TYR A 202 -2.72 5.95 3.35
C TYR A 202 -3.67 6.63 4.32
N ALA A 203 -4.56 7.44 3.76
CA ALA A 203 -5.68 8.01 4.51
C ALA A 203 -6.96 8.03 3.65
N PRO A 204 -8.13 8.02 4.28
CA PRO A 204 -9.39 8.14 3.57
C PRO A 204 -9.51 9.54 2.94
N GLN A 205 -9.79 9.58 1.65
CA GLN A 205 -9.98 10.79 0.86
C GLN A 205 -11.35 10.75 0.18
N LYS A 206 -12.09 11.85 0.25
CA LYS A 206 -13.36 11.99 -0.47
C LYS A 206 -13.10 12.38 -1.92
N LEU A 207 -13.64 11.61 -2.86
CA LEU A 207 -13.65 11.91 -4.30
C LEU A 207 -15.11 11.91 -4.79
N GLY A 208 -15.77 13.06 -4.70
CA GLY A 208 -17.22 13.16 -4.85
C GLY A 208 -17.92 12.52 -3.65
N ASP A 209 -18.85 11.60 -3.92
CA ASP A 209 -19.62 10.89 -2.87
C ASP A 209 -18.88 9.68 -2.32
N ASP A 210 -17.84 9.21 -2.99
CA ASP A 210 -17.08 8.04 -2.60
C ASP A 210 -15.87 8.39 -1.72
N THR A 211 -15.49 7.44 -0.86
CA THR A 211 -14.28 7.52 -0.05
C THR A 211 -13.28 6.45 -0.50
N PHE A 212 -12.07 6.89 -0.84
CA PHE A 212 -10.95 6.02 -1.23
C PHE A 212 -9.82 6.16 -0.22
N TRP A 213 -9.16 5.05 0.11
CA TRP A 213 -7.89 5.08 0.85
C TRP A 213 -6.77 5.33 -0.13
N LEU A 214 -6.24 6.55 -0.14
CA LEU A 214 -5.20 6.98 -1.07
C LEU A 214 -3.88 7.24 -0.36
N PRO A 215 -2.74 7.05 -1.02
CA PRO A 215 -1.46 7.51 -0.52
C PRO A 215 -1.51 9.00 -0.17
N VAL A 216 -1.15 9.34 1.06
CA VAL A 216 -1.00 10.74 1.50
C VAL A 216 0.45 11.10 1.74
N ARG A 217 1.29 10.08 1.95
CA ARG A 217 2.73 10.20 2.06
C ARG A 217 3.39 9.01 1.38
N PHE A 218 4.44 9.30 0.65
CA PHE A 218 5.29 8.31 -0.02
C PHE A 218 6.75 8.64 0.28
N GLU A 219 7.52 7.64 0.63
CA GLU A 219 8.96 7.75 0.76
C GLU A 219 9.60 6.59 0.03
N ALA A 220 10.57 6.88 -0.84
CA ALA A 220 11.36 5.88 -1.53
C ALA A 220 12.83 6.21 -1.43
N SER A 221 13.67 5.18 -1.40
CA SER A 221 15.10 5.31 -1.59
C SER A 221 15.59 4.22 -2.53
N ASP A 222 16.62 4.53 -3.30
CA ASP A 222 17.34 3.49 -4.04
C ASP A 222 17.99 2.50 -3.05
N LEU A 223 18.46 1.38 -3.59
CA LEU A 223 19.02 0.31 -2.76
C LEU A 223 20.30 0.73 -2.05
N ASN A 224 21.08 1.62 -2.63
CA ASN A 224 22.30 2.17 -2.02
C ASN A 224 22.00 3.32 -1.05
N LYS A 225 20.72 3.74 -0.96
CA LYS A 225 20.24 4.87 -0.14
C LYS A 225 20.91 6.21 -0.50
N GLU A 226 21.45 6.31 -1.71
CA GLU A 226 22.01 7.57 -2.22
C GLU A 226 20.91 8.46 -2.81
N GLY A 227 19.93 7.89 -3.52
CA GLY A 227 18.74 8.57 -3.99
C GLY A 227 17.59 8.42 -2.98
N ARG A 228 16.93 9.51 -2.61
CA ARG A 228 15.75 9.52 -1.74
C ARG A 228 14.70 10.49 -2.25
N MET A 229 13.45 10.05 -2.20
CA MET A 229 12.29 10.88 -2.50
C MET A 229 11.30 10.79 -1.35
N ILE A 230 10.77 11.94 -0.93
CA ILE A 230 9.66 12.05 0.01
C ILE A 230 8.60 12.89 -0.68
N ALA A 231 7.41 12.35 -0.86
CA ALA A 231 6.27 13.06 -1.41
C ALA A 231 5.11 13.08 -0.42
N THR A 232 4.36 14.17 -0.42
CA THR A 232 3.09 14.31 0.29
C THR A 232 2.03 14.77 -0.68
N TYR A 233 0.82 14.19 -0.55
CA TYR A 233 -0.30 14.44 -1.44
C TYR A 233 -1.46 15.05 -0.67
N SER A 234 -2.14 16.01 -1.28
CA SER A 234 -3.28 16.72 -0.68
C SER A 234 -4.23 17.23 -1.76
N ASN A 235 -5.38 17.78 -1.36
CA ASN A 235 -6.35 18.39 -2.26
C ASN A 235 -6.79 17.45 -3.40
N PHE A 236 -7.21 16.24 -3.04
CA PHE A 236 -7.63 15.22 -4.00
C PHE A 236 -8.97 15.58 -4.65
N HIS A 237 -9.02 15.46 -5.96
CA HIS A 237 -10.21 15.68 -6.78
C HIS A 237 -10.37 14.56 -7.81
N ARG A 238 -11.63 14.26 -8.20
CA ARG A 238 -11.84 13.43 -9.40
C ARG A 238 -11.39 14.22 -10.63
N TYR A 239 -10.62 13.57 -11.48
CA TYR A 239 -10.21 14.12 -12.76
C TYR A 239 -11.07 13.52 -13.86
N ILE A 240 -11.84 14.37 -14.54
CA ILE A 240 -12.58 13.99 -15.74
C ILE A 240 -11.82 14.58 -16.91
N GLY A 241 -11.06 13.75 -17.61
CA GLY A 241 -10.33 14.16 -18.81
C GLY A 241 -11.32 14.66 -19.86
N VAL A 242 -11.25 15.95 -20.21
CA VAL A 242 -11.98 16.50 -21.34
C VAL A 242 -11.18 16.10 -22.59
N VAL A 243 -11.68 15.14 -23.36
CA VAL A 243 -11.18 14.89 -24.70
C VAL A 243 -11.57 16.10 -25.56
N LYS A 244 -10.64 17.02 -25.77
CA LYS A 244 -10.81 18.10 -26.75
C LYS A 244 -10.64 17.46 -28.11
N ILE A 245 -11.74 17.11 -28.76
CA ILE A 245 -11.73 16.75 -30.19
C ILE A 245 -11.34 18.04 -30.92
N VAL A 246 -10.11 18.11 -31.38
CA VAL A 246 -9.66 19.17 -32.29
C VAL A 246 -10.15 18.76 -33.67
N PRO A 247 -10.95 19.60 -34.40
CA PRO A 247 -11.44 19.28 -35.71
C PRO A 247 -10.33 19.22 -36.73
#